data_76253ae1e5930ca81102e91c32142289
#
_entry.id   76253ae1e5930ca81102e91c32142289
#
_cell.length_a   1.000
_cell.length_b   1.000
_cell.length_c   1.000
_cell.angle_alpha   90.00
_cell.angle_beta   90.00
_cell.angle_gamma   90.00
#
_symmetry.space_group_name_H-M   'P 1'
#
loop_
_entity.id
_entity.type
_entity.pdbx_description
1 polymer ?
#
loop_
_entity_poly.entity_id
_entity_poly.type
_entity_poly.pdbx_seq_one_letter_code
_entity_poly.pdbx_strand_id
1 'polypeptide(L)'
;MAHLFVEKRTKKKCYEFLKQIKDSCYEQILEIYNKEKYKKVKERLLIEFICDKFANYKSSFSKLFARTCKLTFGVSIANKKYGLKHNNNPIERYNGKLDDRLKTIRGGFGSFDGASDFMNLQRVLHNYINPHQELLGKT
;
A
#
# COMPACT_ATOMS: atom_id res chain seq x y z
N MET A 1 -6.86 0.94 3.25
CA MET A 1 -5.40 1.20 3.17
C MET A 1 -4.74 0.70 4.44
N ALA A 2 -3.62 -0.02 4.33
CA ALA A 2 -2.83 -0.48 5.48
C ALA A 2 -1.60 0.42 5.65
N HIS A 3 -1.15 0.65 6.87
CA HIS A 3 0.09 1.36 7.14
C HIS A 3 0.77 0.83 8.41
N LEU A 4 2.06 1.07 8.50
CA LEU A 4 2.87 0.77 9.65
C LEU A 4 3.79 1.96 9.91
N PHE A 5 3.72 2.53 11.11
CA PHE A 5 4.61 3.61 11.52
C PHE A 5 5.95 3.02 11.98
N VAL A 6 7.05 3.52 11.45
CA VAL A 6 8.40 3.02 11.75
C VAL A 6 9.42 4.14 11.74
N GLU A 7 10.40 4.07 12.62
CA GLU A 7 11.51 5.03 12.66
C GLU A 7 12.46 4.86 11.46
N LYS A 8 12.70 3.61 11.03
CA LYS A 8 13.59 3.28 9.91
C LYS A 8 12.98 2.22 9.01
N ARG A 9 13.11 2.38 7.70
CA ARG A 9 12.74 1.39 6.67
C ARG A 9 13.75 0.24 6.62
N THR A 10 13.63 -0.73 7.50
CA THR A 10 14.45 -1.93 7.46
C THR A 10 13.74 -3.05 6.70
N LYS A 11 14.49 -4.07 6.24
CA LYS A 11 13.95 -5.28 5.62
C LYS A 11 12.92 -5.99 6.51
N LYS A 12 13.19 -6.03 7.82
CA LYS A 12 12.28 -6.61 8.82
C LYS A 12 10.96 -5.86 8.86
N LYS A 13 10.99 -4.53 8.89
CA LYS A 13 9.77 -3.69 8.92
C LYS A 13 8.97 -3.76 7.62
N CYS A 14 9.64 -3.83 6.48
CA CYS A 14 8.95 -4.10 5.20
C CYS A 14 8.26 -5.48 5.20
N TYR A 15 8.89 -6.49 5.76
CA TYR A 15 8.30 -7.82 5.89
C TYR A 15 7.09 -7.81 6.84
N GLU A 16 7.18 -7.18 8.02
CA GLU A 16 6.09 -7.03 8.97
C GLU A 16 4.88 -6.31 8.34
N PHE A 17 5.13 -5.24 7.59
CA PHE A 17 4.08 -4.51 6.87
C PHE A 17 3.37 -5.36 5.83
N LEU A 18 4.11 -6.04 4.97
CA LEU A 18 3.52 -6.92 3.96
C LEU A 18 2.82 -8.13 4.58
N LYS A 19 3.32 -8.64 5.71
CA LYS A 19 2.66 -9.70 6.47
C LYS A 19 1.32 -9.24 7.02
N GLN A 20 1.23 -8.03 7.55
CA GLN A 20 -0.02 -7.45 8.02
C GLN A 20 -1.08 -7.39 6.90
N ILE A 21 -0.67 -7.00 5.68
CA ILE A 21 -1.56 -7.00 4.51
C ILE A 21 -1.99 -8.44 4.20
N LYS A 22 -1.05 -9.38 4.19
CA LYS A 22 -1.35 -10.79 3.93
C LYS A 22 -2.36 -11.34 4.93
N ASP A 23 -2.15 -11.13 6.21
CA ASP A 23 -3.03 -11.63 7.27
C ASP A 23 -4.45 -11.04 7.17
N SER A 24 -4.59 -9.84 6.63
CA SER A 24 -5.89 -9.16 6.47
C SER A 24 -6.70 -9.61 5.24
N CYS A 25 -6.07 -10.04 4.16
CA CYS A 25 -6.76 -10.28 2.89
C CYS A 25 -6.27 -11.53 2.13
N TYR A 26 -5.60 -12.46 2.80
CA TYR A 26 -4.99 -13.60 2.14
C TYR A 26 -6.01 -14.56 1.50
N GLU A 27 -7.18 -14.72 2.13
CA GLU A 27 -8.25 -15.57 1.59
C GLU A 27 -8.75 -15.04 0.24
N GLN A 28 -9.00 -13.74 0.13
CA GLN A 28 -9.42 -13.09 -1.12
C GLN A 28 -8.33 -13.19 -2.20
N ILE A 29 -7.06 -13.08 -1.81
CA ILE A 29 -5.92 -13.27 -2.72
C ILE A 29 -5.90 -14.69 -3.26
N LEU A 30 -6.10 -15.69 -2.39
CA LEU A 30 -6.14 -17.09 -2.79
C LEU A 30 -7.33 -17.42 -3.70
N GLU A 31 -8.49 -16.85 -3.44
CA GLU A 31 -9.66 -17.02 -4.31
C GLU A 31 -9.37 -16.54 -5.75
N ILE A 32 -8.80 -15.35 -5.89
CA ILE A 32 -8.43 -14.79 -7.19
C ILE A 32 -7.35 -15.67 -7.85
N TYR A 33 -6.32 -16.06 -7.10
CA TYR A 33 -5.28 -16.93 -7.62
C TYR A 33 -5.83 -18.27 -8.10
N ASN A 34 -6.73 -18.91 -7.34
CA ASN A 34 -7.32 -20.20 -7.69
C ASN A 34 -8.18 -20.12 -8.95
N LYS A 35 -8.88 -19.02 -9.19
CA LYS A 35 -9.63 -18.76 -10.43
C LYS A 35 -8.70 -18.58 -11.64
N GLU A 36 -7.54 -17.98 -11.43
CA GLU A 36 -6.63 -17.57 -12.51
C GLU A 36 -5.49 -18.57 -12.79
N LYS A 37 -5.18 -19.49 -11.86
CA LYS A 37 -4.01 -20.39 -11.94
C LYS A 37 -3.97 -21.30 -13.16
N TYR A 38 -5.14 -21.61 -13.72
CA TYR A 38 -5.27 -22.49 -14.91
C TYR A 38 -5.02 -21.75 -16.23
N LYS A 39 -5.03 -20.42 -16.23
CA LYS A 39 -4.72 -19.61 -17.40
C LYS A 39 -3.22 -19.56 -17.65
N LYS A 40 -2.82 -19.24 -18.88
CA LYS A 40 -1.41 -18.96 -19.19
C LYS A 40 -0.89 -17.83 -18.33
N VAL A 41 0.37 -17.90 -17.90
CA VAL A 41 0.97 -16.95 -16.94
C VAL A 41 0.78 -15.48 -17.37
N LYS A 42 0.87 -15.20 -18.68
CA LYS A 42 0.69 -13.83 -19.22
C LYS A 42 -0.75 -13.32 -19.18
N GLU A 43 -1.72 -14.22 -19.12
CA GLU A 43 -3.16 -13.91 -19.17
C GLU A 43 -3.80 -13.88 -17.78
N ARG A 44 -3.05 -14.21 -16.73
CA ARG A 44 -3.54 -14.22 -15.35
C ARG A 44 -3.77 -12.81 -14.82
N LEU A 45 -5.00 -12.54 -14.39
CA LEU A 45 -5.38 -11.28 -13.73
C LEU A 45 -5.19 -11.41 -12.20
N LEU A 46 -3.95 -11.43 -11.76
CA LEU A 46 -3.60 -11.49 -10.34
C LEU A 46 -3.60 -10.10 -9.71
N ILE A 47 -3.76 -10.06 -8.39
CA ILE A 47 -3.58 -8.82 -7.62
C ILE A 47 -2.16 -8.31 -7.82
N GLU A 48 -2.05 -7.02 -8.13
CA GLU A 48 -0.81 -6.35 -8.41
C GLU A 48 -0.46 -5.36 -7.30
N PHE A 49 0.73 -5.52 -6.74
CA PHE A 49 1.31 -4.57 -5.80
C PHE A 49 2.18 -3.57 -6.57
N ILE A 50 1.91 -2.30 -6.40
CA ILE A 50 2.67 -1.22 -7.00
C ILE A 50 3.47 -0.51 -5.90
N CYS A 51 4.78 -0.43 -6.05
CA CYS A 51 5.66 0.25 -5.11
C CYS A 51 6.82 0.96 -5.82
N ASP A 52 7.57 1.76 -5.08
CA ASP A 52 8.85 2.30 -5.52
C ASP A 52 9.92 1.18 -5.65
N LYS A 53 11.04 1.48 -6.30
CA LYS A 53 12.13 0.51 -6.54
C LYS A 53 12.97 0.21 -5.28
N PHE A 54 12.38 0.22 -4.10
CA PHE A 54 13.10 -0.08 -2.86
C PHE A 54 13.36 -1.59 -2.73
N ALA A 55 14.62 -1.99 -2.73
CA ALA A 55 15.05 -3.39 -2.79
C ALA A 55 14.45 -4.29 -1.69
N ASN A 56 14.21 -3.72 -0.50
CA ASN A 56 13.64 -4.46 0.64
C ASN A 56 12.21 -4.94 0.37
N TYR A 57 11.42 -4.22 -0.44
CA TYR A 57 10.09 -4.67 -0.85
C TYR A 57 10.15 -5.93 -1.70
N LYS A 58 11.04 -5.98 -2.69
CA LYS A 58 11.19 -7.14 -3.57
C LYS A 58 11.48 -8.42 -2.79
N SER A 59 12.45 -8.35 -1.85
CA SER A 59 12.83 -9.54 -1.06
C SER A 59 11.75 -10.00 -0.09
N SER A 60 11.04 -9.08 0.54
CA SER A 60 9.95 -9.37 1.48
C SER A 60 8.71 -9.88 0.74
N PHE A 61 8.38 -9.27 -0.41
CA PHE A 61 7.28 -9.69 -1.26
C PHE A 61 7.45 -11.12 -1.78
N SER A 62 8.64 -11.47 -2.27
CA SER A 62 8.93 -12.81 -2.77
C SER A 62 8.73 -13.90 -1.70
N LYS A 63 9.00 -13.59 -0.43
CA LYS A 63 8.78 -14.52 0.68
C LYS A 63 7.30 -14.73 1.03
N LEU A 64 6.47 -13.69 0.89
CA LEU A 64 5.09 -13.70 1.37
C LEU A 64 4.08 -14.03 0.26
N PHE A 65 4.31 -13.56 -0.94
CA PHE A 65 3.32 -13.58 -2.04
C PHE A 65 3.79 -14.31 -3.29
N ALA A 66 5.07 -14.64 -3.42
CA ALA A 66 5.78 -15.33 -4.50
C ALA A 66 5.01 -15.54 -5.82
N ARG A 67 4.02 -16.44 -5.83
CA ARG A 67 3.27 -16.85 -7.04
C ARG A 67 1.82 -16.36 -7.06
N THR A 68 1.32 -15.84 -5.95
CA THR A 68 -0.10 -15.47 -5.79
C THR A 68 -0.41 -14.06 -6.23
N CYS A 69 0.58 -13.17 -6.23
CA CYS A 69 0.44 -11.77 -6.61
C CYS A 69 1.55 -11.32 -7.55
N LYS A 70 1.35 -10.19 -8.21
CA LYS A 70 2.38 -9.51 -9.01
C LYS A 70 2.98 -8.35 -8.24
N LEU A 71 4.25 -8.07 -8.45
CA LEU A 71 4.93 -6.89 -7.96
C LEU A 71 5.40 -6.05 -9.13
N THR A 72 4.91 -4.82 -9.21
CA THR A 72 5.29 -3.85 -10.25
C THR A 72 5.91 -2.64 -9.58
N PHE A 73 7.02 -2.17 -10.13
CA PHE A 73 7.61 -0.92 -9.69
C PHE A 73 6.94 0.25 -10.41
N GLY A 74 6.41 1.18 -9.62
CA GLY A 74 5.79 2.40 -10.13
C GLY A 74 6.77 3.25 -10.92
N VAL A 75 6.25 3.95 -11.92
CA VAL A 75 7.01 4.87 -12.77
C VAL A 75 6.71 6.29 -12.34
N SER A 76 7.73 7.16 -12.27
CA SER A 76 7.52 8.57 -11.93
C SER A 76 6.60 9.26 -12.96
N ILE A 77 5.82 10.25 -12.51
CA ILE A 77 4.91 11.03 -13.35
C ILE A 77 5.62 11.67 -14.56
N ALA A 78 6.88 12.01 -14.42
CA ALA A 78 7.71 12.54 -15.52
C ALA A 78 7.83 11.57 -16.71
N ASN A 79 7.66 10.28 -16.48
CA ASN A 79 7.70 9.25 -17.54
C ASN A 79 6.30 8.97 -18.10
N LYS A 80 5.65 9.96 -18.71
CA LYS A 80 4.35 9.85 -19.40
C LYS A 80 4.27 8.71 -20.43
N LYS A 81 5.42 8.21 -20.88
CA LYS A 81 5.55 7.16 -21.89
C LYS A 81 4.89 5.82 -21.49
N TYR A 82 4.68 5.58 -20.19
CA TYR A 82 4.15 4.31 -19.66
C TYR A 82 2.74 4.41 -19.10
N GLY A 83 2.10 5.58 -19.19
CA GLY A 83 0.75 5.82 -18.69
C GLY A 83 0.63 5.90 -17.17
N LEU A 84 -0.52 6.36 -16.69
CA LEU A 84 -0.84 6.52 -15.27
C LEU A 84 -1.14 5.20 -14.56
N LYS A 85 -1.17 4.08 -15.28
CA LYS A 85 -1.66 2.79 -14.79
C LYS A 85 -0.76 2.14 -13.73
N HIS A 86 0.53 2.53 -13.68
CA HIS A 86 1.53 1.96 -12.78
C HIS A 86 2.30 3.06 -12.03
N ASN A 87 1.60 3.93 -11.33
CA ASN A 87 2.22 4.99 -10.55
C ASN A 87 1.79 4.93 -9.06
N ASN A 88 2.55 5.62 -8.22
CA ASN A 88 2.30 5.71 -6.79
C ASN A 88 1.41 6.89 -6.40
N ASN A 89 0.79 7.58 -7.36
CA ASN A 89 -0.01 8.78 -7.11
C ASN A 89 -1.06 8.64 -6.00
N PRO A 90 -1.82 7.53 -5.90
CA PRO A 90 -2.80 7.39 -4.82
C PRO A 90 -2.16 7.45 -3.44
N ILE A 91 -1.02 6.77 -3.24
CA ILE A 91 -0.33 6.78 -1.95
C ILE A 91 0.39 8.11 -1.69
N GLU A 92 0.92 8.76 -2.72
CA GLU A 92 1.51 10.10 -2.62
C GLU A 92 0.47 11.14 -2.24
N ARG A 93 -0.74 11.11 -2.81
CA ARG A 93 -1.87 11.97 -2.41
C ARG A 93 -2.29 11.72 -0.96
N TYR A 94 -2.34 10.46 -0.54
CA TYR A 94 -2.64 10.15 0.85
C TYR A 94 -1.58 10.69 1.79
N ASN A 95 -0.30 10.51 1.48
CA ASN A 95 0.80 11.06 2.26
C ASN A 95 0.75 12.59 2.31
N GLY A 96 0.45 13.27 1.20
CA GLY A 96 0.25 14.72 1.16
C GLY A 96 -0.85 15.19 2.12
N LYS A 97 -1.99 14.49 2.17
CA LYS A 97 -3.07 14.78 3.14
C LYS A 97 -2.63 14.56 4.59
N LEU A 98 -1.81 13.55 4.84
CA LEU A 98 -1.23 13.34 6.18
C LEU A 98 -0.28 14.47 6.56
N ASP A 99 0.62 14.87 5.66
CA ASP A 99 1.57 15.96 5.90
C ASP A 99 0.86 17.29 6.20
N ASP A 100 -0.20 17.60 5.48
CA ASP A 100 -1.00 18.80 5.73
C ASP A 100 -1.65 18.80 7.12
N ARG A 101 -2.12 17.65 7.57
CA ARG A 101 -2.65 17.50 8.94
C ARG A 101 -1.55 17.54 10.00
N LEU A 102 -0.37 16.97 9.72
CA LEU A 102 0.78 17.04 10.61
C LEU A 102 1.28 18.46 10.84
N LYS A 103 1.23 19.31 9.82
CA LYS A 103 1.57 20.76 9.95
C LYS A 103 0.68 21.49 10.94
N THR A 104 -0.52 21.03 11.20
CA THR A 104 -1.44 21.65 12.18
C THR A 104 -1.15 21.24 13.61
N ILE A 105 -0.35 20.19 13.83
CA ILE A 105 0.02 19.71 15.16
C ILE A 105 1.23 20.50 15.65
N ARG A 106 0.98 21.44 16.54
CA ARG A 106 2.06 22.25 17.16
C ARG A 106 2.94 21.35 18.04
N GLY A 107 4.28 21.43 17.82
CA GLY A 107 5.26 20.69 18.63
C GLY A 107 5.43 19.21 18.26
N GLY A 108 4.74 18.73 17.22
CA GLY A 108 4.83 17.33 16.81
C GLY A 108 4.16 16.35 17.80
N PHE A 109 4.48 15.07 17.67
CA PHE A 109 3.98 14.04 18.59
C PHE A 109 4.89 13.95 19.82
N GLY A 110 4.29 13.96 21.02
CA GLY A 110 5.05 13.78 22.26
C GLY A 110 5.58 12.37 22.50
N SER A 111 5.08 11.38 21.75
CA SER A 111 5.50 9.98 21.87
C SER A 111 5.30 9.21 20.55
N PHE A 112 6.00 8.07 20.43
CA PHE A 112 5.81 7.13 19.34
C PHE A 112 4.37 6.56 19.32
N ASP A 113 3.81 6.27 20.48
CA ASP A 113 2.45 5.73 20.60
C ASP A 113 1.42 6.75 20.11
N GLY A 114 1.55 8.03 20.49
CA GLY A 114 0.69 9.10 20.01
C GLY A 114 0.75 9.27 18.48
N ALA A 115 1.93 9.14 17.89
CA ALA A 115 2.09 9.14 16.44
C ALA A 115 1.41 7.92 15.79
N SER A 116 1.56 6.75 16.38
CA SER A 116 0.93 5.51 15.91
C SER A 116 -0.58 5.58 15.97
N ASP A 117 -1.15 6.08 17.05
CA ASP A 117 -2.59 6.25 17.24
C ASP A 117 -3.18 7.25 16.25
N PHE A 118 -2.47 8.36 16.01
CA PHE A 118 -2.86 9.31 14.96
C PHE A 118 -2.92 8.64 13.59
N MET A 119 -1.91 7.87 13.22
CA MET A 119 -1.87 7.16 11.94
C MET A 119 -2.98 6.13 11.83
N ASN A 120 -3.28 5.42 12.91
CA ASN A 120 -4.40 4.47 12.96
C ASN A 120 -5.74 5.17 12.76
N LEU A 121 -5.96 6.30 13.42
CA LEU A 121 -7.15 7.12 13.23
C LEU A 121 -7.27 7.60 11.78
N GLN A 122 -6.20 8.12 11.18
CA GLN A 122 -6.21 8.57 9.79
C GLN A 122 -6.52 7.42 8.82
N ARG A 123 -6.07 6.21 9.11
CA ARG A 123 -6.40 5.01 8.34
C ARG A 123 -7.91 4.72 8.37
N VAL A 124 -8.52 4.77 9.54
CA VAL A 124 -9.97 4.54 9.70
C VAL A 124 -10.76 5.61 8.96
N LEU A 125 -10.40 6.88 9.15
CA LEU A 125 -11.05 8.00 8.46
C LEU A 125 -10.95 7.86 6.93
N HIS A 126 -9.78 7.51 6.43
CA HIS A 126 -9.57 7.35 4.98
C HIS A 126 -10.33 6.16 4.41
N ASN A 127 -10.30 5.01 5.07
CA ASN A 127 -10.87 3.78 4.51
C ASN A 127 -12.39 3.68 4.66
N TYR A 128 -12.97 4.29 5.69
CA TYR A 128 -14.36 3.99 6.06
C TYR A 128 -15.26 5.23 6.20
N ILE A 129 -14.69 6.42 6.30
CA ILE A 129 -15.47 7.63 6.59
C ILE A 129 -15.38 8.65 5.46
N ASN A 130 -14.18 8.94 4.97
CA ASN A 130 -14.00 9.94 3.94
C ASN A 130 -14.47 9.44 2.56
N PRO A 131 -15.34 10.17 1.87
CA PRO A 131 -15.79 9.78 0.53
C PRO A 131 -14.63 9.82 -0.47
N HIS A 132 -14.58 8.84 -1.35
CA HIS A 132 -13.60 8.76 -2.43
C HIS A 132 -14.23 9.19 -3.75
N GLN A 133 -13.63 10.14 -4.46
CA GLN A 133 -14.14 10.62 -5.75
C GLN A 133 -14.25 9.49 -6.78
N GLU A 134 -13.27 8.59 -6.82
CA GLU A 134 -13.27 7.44 -7.74
C GLU A 134 -14.37 6.41 -7.44
N LEU A 135 -14.91 6.42 -6.22
CA LEU A 135 -16.04 5.60 -5.80
C LEU A 135 -17.38 6.35 -5.82
N LEU A 136 -17.47 7.46 -6.57
CA LEU A 136 -18.66 8.32 -6.67
C LEU A 136 -19.18 8.75 -5.29
N GLY A 137 -18.28 9.08 -4.38
CA GLY A 137 -18.61 9.54 -3.03
C GLY A 137 -18.93 8.42 -2.02
N LYS A 138 -18.76 7.15 -2.37
CA LYS A 138 -18.82 6.03 -1.41
C LYS A 138 -17.50 5.90 -0.64
N THR A 139 -17.58 5.38 0.57
CA THR A 139 -16.42 5.05 1.41
C THR A 139 -15.87 3.68 1.08
#